data_2f534e4b93d98d61bff86cf288efde99
#
_entry.id   2f534e4b93d98d61bff86cf288efde99
#
_cell.length_a   1.000
_cell.length_b   1.000
_cell.length_c   1.000
_cell.angle_alpha   90.00
_cell.angle_beta   90.00
_cell.angle_gamma   90.00
#
_symmetry.space_group_name_H-M   'P 1'
#
loop_
_entity.id
_entity.type
_entity.pdbx_description
1 polymer ?
#
loop_
_entity_poly.entity_id
_entity_poly.type
_entity_poly.pdbx_seq_one_letter_code
_entity_poly.pdbx_strand_id
1 'polypeptide(L)'
;MSVVTPTGPRTTITAALTDLLFTPGLDLDTAIERHFTPDYRQRTDGTWADLAGFTEHIRHLRAVVASGRIEVHDELAVGDRSADRHVVEVVKTDGARVRMEVYLFAEHGPCGRFRRIEETTLLLDGDEADRDLGSAR
;
A
#
# COMPACT_ATOMS: atom_id res chain seq x y z
N MET A 1 -18.19 7.22 21.23
CA MET A 1 -17.55 7.48 19.92
C MET A 1 -18.36 6.79 18.83
N SER A 2 -18.76 7.52 17.85
CA SER A 2 -19.53 6.99 16.73
C SER A 2 -18.59 6.37 15.72
N VAL A 3 -18.88 5.13 15.30
CA VAL A 3 -18.09 4.41 14.30
C VAL A 3 -18.93 4.28 13.05
N VAL A 4 -18.40 4.76 11.93
CA VAL A 4 -19.08 4.66 10.63
C VAL A 4 -18.61 3.40 9.92
N THR A 5 -19.54 2.49 9.65
CA THR A 5 -19.25 1.29 8.89
C THR A 5 -19.29 1.62 7.40
N PRO A 6 -18.24 1.26 6.63
CA PRO A 6 -18.25 1.47 5.18
C PRO A 6 -19.42 0.79 4.51
N THR A 7 -19.96 1.41 3.45
CA THR A 7 -21.01 0.82 2.61
C THR A 7 -20.34 -0.13 1.61
N GLY A 8 -20.77 -1.38 1.57
CA GLY A 8 -20.20 -2.39 0.69
C GLY A 8 -18.89 -2.97 1.20
N PRO A 9 -18.23 -3.83 0.42
CA PRO A 9 -17.00 -4.49 0.81
C PRO A 9 -15.86 -3.49 1.04
N ARG A 10 -15.18 -3.65 2.15
CA ARG A 10 -13.98 -2.88 2.44
C ARG A 10 -12.82 -3.44 1.64
N THR A 11 -12.02 -2.56 1.00
CA THR A 11 -10.77 -3.00 0.40
C THR A 11 -9.76 -3.40 1.48
N THR A 12 -8.83 -4.24 1.11
CA THR A 12 -7.75 -4.70 2.00
C THR A 12 -6.40 -4.31 1.42
N ILE A 13 -5.38 -4.30 2.27
CA ILE A 13 -4.03 -4.02 1.79
C ILE A 13 -3.56 -5.09 0.79
N THR A 14 -3.94 -6.34 0.98
CA THR A 14 -3.62 -7.41 0.04
C THR A 14 -4.23 -7.13 -1.33
N ALA A 15 -5.52 -6.82 -1.39
CA ALA A 15 -6.21 -6.52 -2.65
C ALA A 15 -5.62 -5.27 -3.31
N ALA A 16 -5.37 -4.22 -2.54
CA ALA A 16 -4.85 -2.96 -3.07
C ALA A 16 -3.43 -3.14 -3.63
N LEU A 17 -2.50 -3.70 -2.87
CA LEU A 17 -1.14 -3.88 -3.34
C LEU A 17 -1.04 -4.87 -4.49
N THR A 18 -1.85 -5.92 -4.49
CA THR A 18 -1.92 -6.86 -5.60
C THR A 18 -2.28 -6.14 -6.89
N ASP A 19 -3.35 -5.33 -6.87
CA ASP A 19 -3.78 -4.59 -8.05
C ASP A 19 -2.81 -3.48 -8.45
N LEU A 20 -2.17 -2.83 -7.47
CA LEU A 20 -1.21 -1.77 -7.76
C LEU A 20 0.07 -2.31 -8.41
N LEU A 21 0.58 -3.45 -7.97
CA LEU A 21 1.92 -3.90 -8.30
C LEU A 21 2.00 -5.28 -8.96
N PHE A 22 1.05 -6.19 -8.70
CA PHE A 22 1.21 -7.60 -9.04
C PHE A 22 0.13 -8.17 -9.97
N THR A 23 -0.81 -7.35 -10.44
CA THR A 23 -1.83 -7.79 -11.40
C THR A 23 -1.39 -7.39 -12.81
N PRO A 24 -0.98 -8.36 -13.65
CA PRO A 24 -0.52 -8.03 -15.00
C PRO A 24 -1.61 -7.35 -15.84
N GLY A 25 -1.24 -6.31 -16.56
CA GLY A 25 -2.13 -5.62 -17.50
C GLY A 25 -3.17 -4.71 -16.86
N LEU A 26 -3.25 -4.61 -15.55
CA LEU A 26 -4.17 -3.70 -14.90
C LEU A 26 -3.61 -2.28 -14.94
N ASP A 27 -4.40 -1.36 -15.52
CA ASP A 27 -4.07 0.05 -15.61
C ASP A 27 -3.93 0.68 -14.21
N LEU A 28 -2.92 1.52 -14.03
CA LEU A 28 -2.65 2.16 -12.74
C LEU A 28 -3.80 3.01 -12.25
N ASP A 29 -4.37 3.85 -13.12
CA ASP A 29 -5.47 4.73 -12.71
C ASP A 29 -6.69 3.93 -12.31
N THR A 30 -6.97 2.80 -12.97
CA THR A 30 -8.05 1.89 -12.61
C THR A 30 -7.80 1.26 -11.24
N ALA A 31 -6.59 0.81 -10.96
CA ALA A 31 -6.22 0.24 -9.66
C ALA A 31 -6.36 1.27 -8.54
N ILE A 32 -5.89 2.49 -8.77
CA ILE A 32 -6.01 3.59 -7.81
C ILE A 32 -7.48 3.89 -7.51
N GLU A 33 -8.30 4.07 -8.54
CA GLU A 33 -9.72 4.38 -8.36
C GLU A 33 -10.47 3.27 -7.63
N ARG A 34 -10.07 2.01 -7.87
CA ARG A 34 -10.72 0.85 -7.24
C ARG A 34 -10.52 0.81 -5.73
N HIS A 35 -9.36 1.23 -5.24
CA HIS A 35 -8.95 1.00 -3.85
C HIS A 35 -8.76 2.26 -3.00
N PHE A 36 -8.70 3.45 -3.62
CA PHE A 36 -8.38 4.69 -2.92
C PHE A 36 -9.38 5.79 -3.25
N THR A 37 -9.71 6.60 -2.24
CA THR A 37 -10.61 7.75 -2.44
C THR A 37 -9.87 8.90 -3.14
N PRO A 38 -10.61 9.84 -3.79
CA PRO A 38 -9.97 10.99 -4.44
C PRO A 38 -9.17 11.88 -3.49
N ASP A 39 -9.55 11.92 -2.20
CA ASP A 39 -8.86 12.71 -1.16
C ASP A 39 -7.84 11.88 -0.37
N TYR A 40 -7.44 10.72 -0.91
CA TYR A 40 -6.49 9.84 -0.26
C TYR A 40 -5.18 10.55 0.06
N ARG A 41 -4.64 10.24 1.24
CA ARG A 41 -3.31 10.66 1.65
C ARG A 41 -2.65 9.56 2.48
N GLN A 42 -1.33 9.52 2.43
CA GLN A 42 -0.60 8.58 3.26
C GLN A 42 0.65 9.21 3.87
N ARG A 43 0.99 8.69 5.04
CA ARG A 43 2.23 9.02 5.71
C ARG A 43 3.06 7.74 5.75
N THR A 44 4.25 7.80 5.15
CA THR A 44 5.19 6.68 5.14
C THR A 44 6.49 7.13 5.78
N ASP A 45 6.86 6.49 6.89
CA ASP A 45 8.10 6.80 7.62
C ASP A 45 8.24 8.30 7.91
N GLY A 46 7.13 8.94 8.27
CA GLY A 46 7.10 10.35 8.66
C GLY A 46 6.86 11.34 7.51
N THR A 47 6.77 10.89 6.26
CA THR A 47 6.58 11.78 5.10
C THR A 47 5.18 11.62 4.53
N TRP A 48 4.44 12.73 4.43
CA TRP A 48 3.10 12.76 3.87
C TRP A 48 3.12 12.89 2.34
N ALA A 49 2.18 12.21 1.69
CA ALA A 49 1.91 12.34 0.26
C ALA A 49 0.40 12.37 0.05
N ASP A 50 -0.04 13.16 -0.92
CA ASP A 50 -1.42 13.14 -1.40
C ASP A 50 -1.60 12.05 -2.46
N LEU A 51 -2.79 11.95 -3.06
CA LEU A 51 -3.07 10.94 -4.08
C LEU A 51 -2.12 11.06 -5.27
N ALA A 52 -1.82 12.30 -5.71
CA ALA A 52 -0.91 12.52 -6.84
C ALA A 52 0.50 12.03 -6.52
N GLY A 53 1.03 12.35 -5.33
CA GLY A 53 2.35 11.89 -4.89
C GLY A 53 2.40 10.38 -4.72
N PHE A 54 1.34 9.79 -4.16
CA PHE A 54 1.22 8.34 -4.04
C PHE A 54 1.20 7.66 -5.41
N THR A 55 0.45 8.20 -6.37
CA THR A 55 0.37 7.65 -7.72
C THR A 55 1.75 7.66 -8.40
N GLU A 56 2.51 8.75 -8.25
CA GLU A 56 3.87 8.82 -8.77
C GLU A 56 4.80 7.78 -8.13
N HIS A 57 4.66 7.59 -6.82
CA HIS A 57 5.40 6.55 -6.11
C HIS A 57 5.12 5.15 -6.69
N ILE A 58 3.84 4.81 -6.89
CA ILE A 58 3.48 3.50 -7.47
C ILE A 58 3.95 3.38 -8.91
N ARG A 59 3.89 4.46 -9.69
CA ARG A 59 4.41 4.46 -11.06
C ARG A 59 5.89 4.12 -11.08
N HIS A 60 6.66 4.71 -10.15
CA HIS A 60 8.07 4.38 -9.97
C HIS A 60 8.28 2.91 -9.61
N LEU A 61 7.50 2.39 -8.66
CA LEU A 61 7.59 0.98 -8.27
C LEU A 61 7.26 0.04 -9.43
N ARG A 62 6.25 0.34 -10.23
CA ARG A 62 5.91 -0.46 -11.42
C ARG A 62 7.07 -0.54 -12.42
N ALA A 63 7.91 0.49 -12.48
CA ALA A 63 9.06 0.50 -13.38
C ALA A 63 10.20 -0.38 -12.88
N VAL A 64 10.35 -0.57 -11.56
CA VAL A 64 11.49 -1.28 -10.97
C VAL A 64 11.15 -2.65 -10.41
N VAL A 65 9.87 -2.96 -10.22
CA VAL A 65 9.41 -4.26 -9.68
C VAL A 65 8.96 -5.17 -10.82
N ALA A 66 9.56 -6.35 -10.88
CA ALA A 66 9.17 -7.37 -11.87
C ALA A 66 8.03 -8.25 -11.35
N SER A 67 8.10 -8.65 -10.10
CA SER A 67 7.09 -9.51 -9.47
C SER A 67 7.17 -9.39 -7.95
N GLY A 68 6.19 -9.95 -7.26
CA GLY A 68 6.21 -9.97 -5.82
C GLY A 68 4.95 -10.54 -5.22
N ARG A 69 4.91 -10.51 -3.91
CA ARG A 69 3.76 -10.98 -3.13
C ARG A 69 3.67 -10.23 -1.81
N ILE A 70 2.49 -10.25 -1.23
CA ILE A 70 2.22 -9.70 0.10
C ILE A 70 1.75 -10.83 1.02
N GLU A 71 2.22 -10.82 2.26
CA GLU A 71 1.79 -11.75 3.29
C GLU A 71 1.40 -10.96 4.54
N VAL A 72 0.12 -11.04 4.91
CA VAL A 72 -0.40 -10.36 6.10
C VAL A 72 -0.24 -11.28 7.31
N HIS A 73 0.44 -10.79 8.34
CA HIS A 73 0.70 -11.54 9.57
C HIS A 73 -0.32 -11.26 10.66
N ASP A 74 -0.75 -10.00 10.81
CA ASP A 74 -1.77 -9.58 11.76
C ASP A 74 -2.67 -8.56 11.10
N GLU A 75 -3.97 -8.66 11.37
CA GLU A 75 -4.94 -7.71 10.83
C GLU A 75 -6.09 -7.53 11.82
N LEU A 76 -6.44 -6.28 12.10
CA LEU A 76 -7.55 -5.91 12.98
C LEU A 76 -8.39 -4.85 12.27
N ALA A 77 -9.70 -4.89 12.47
CA ALA A 77 -10.60 -3.89 11.91
C ALA A 77 -11.73 -3.57 12.88
N VAL A 78 -12.01 -2.27 13.04
CA VAL A 78 -13.11 -1.75 13.84
C VAL A 78 -13.74 -0.58 13.08
N GLY A 79 -14.99 -0.72 12.64
CA GLY A 79 -15.69 0.34 11.92
C GLY A 79 -14.96 0.72 10.64
N ASP A 80 -14.59 1.99 10.50
CA ASP A 80 -13.87 2.52 9.35
C ASP A 80 -12.35 2.48 9.51
N ARG A 81 -11.85 1.85 10.58
CA ARG A 81 -10.43 1.78 10.90
C ARG A 81 -9.92 0.36 10.80
N SER A 82 -8.70 0.21 10.30
CA SER A 82 -8.00 -1.06 10.30
C SER A 82 -6.52 -0.87 10.62
N ALA A 83 -5.89 -1.95 11.06
CA ALA A 83 -4.46 -1.99 11.31
C ALA A 83 -3.96 -3.35 10.86
N ASP A 84 -2.76 -3.39 10.28
CA ASP A 84 -2.13 -4.64 9.90
C ASP A 84 -0.63 -4.58 10.01
N ARG A 85 -0.04 -5.77 10.07
CA ARG A 85 1.39 -5.97 9.90
C ARG A 85 1.56 -6.96 8.76
N HIS A 86 2.28 -6.56 7.74
CA HIS A 86 2.49 -7.40 6.57
C HIS A 86 3.93 -7.32 6.08
N VAL A 87 4.31 -8.31 5.27
CA VAL A 87 5.60 -8.34 4.59
C VAL A 87 5.35 -8.32 3.10
N VAL A 88 6.03 -7.42 2.41
CA VAL A 88 6.05 -7.38 0.95
C VAL A 88 7.38 -7.94 0.48
N GLU A 89 7.34 -8.93 -0.40
CA GLU A 89 8.51 -9.45 -1.07
C GLU A 89 8.43 -9.06 -2.53
N VAL A 90 9.48 -8.44 -3.05
CA VAL A 90 9.53 -8.07 -4.46
C VAL A 90 10.80 -8.61 -5.10
N VAL A 91 10.70 -8.93 -6.39
CA VAL A 91 11.83 -9.17 -7.25
C VAL A 91 11.90 -7.99 -8.21
N LYS A 92 13.03 -7.28 -8.18
CA LYS A 92 13.24 -6.12 -9.03
C LYS A 92 13.59 -6.56 -10.45
N THR A 93 13.48 -5.63 -11.39
CA THR A 93 13.78 -5.91 -12.81
C THR A 93 15.22 -6.34 -13.05
N ASP A 94 16.14 -5.98 -12.14
CA ASP A 94 17.54 -6.41 -12.19
C ASP A 94 17.78 -7.77 -11.49
N GLY A 95 16.72 -8.42 -10.99
CA GLY A 95 16.79 -9.71 -10.30
C GLY A 95 17.03 -9.62 -8.80
N ALA A 96 17.27 -8.43 -8.25
CA ALA A 96 17.47 -8.27 -6.82
C ALA A 96 16.17 -8.53 -6.06
N ARG A 97 16.27 -9.13 -4.86
CA ARG A 97 15.14 -9.42 -3.99
C ARG A 97 15.13 -8.46 -2.82
N VAL A 98 13.93 -7.99 -2.49
CA VAL A 98 13.71 -7.08 -1.36
C VAL A 98 12.56 -7.62 -0.53
N ARG A 99 12.73 -7.67 0.81
CA ARG A 99 11.67 -7.97 1.76
C ARG A 99 11.54 -6.81 2.72
N MET A 100 10.32 -6.31 2.85
CA MET A 100 10.03 -5.16 3.72
C MET A 100 8.84 -5.48 4.60
N GLU A 101 9.00 -5.26 5.90
CA GLU A 101 7.90 -5.36 6.86
C GLU A 101 7.24 -4.00 7.03
N VAL A 102 5.91 -4.00 7.08
CA VAL A 102 5.13 -2.78 7.18
C VAL A 102 4.15 -2.90 8.33
N TYR A 103 4.13 -1.87 9.19
CA TYR A 103 3.13 -1.67 10.23
C TYR A 103 2.22 -0.55 9.76
N LEU A 104 0.93 -0.82 9.63
CA LEU A 104 0.01 0.06 8.93
C LEU A 104 -1.25 0.32 9.73
N PHE A 105 -1.67 1.59 9.79
CA PHE A 105 -2.98 2.04 10.26
C PHE A 105 -3.71 2.68 9.10
N ALA A 106 -4.97 2.30 8.90
CA ALA A 106 -5.77 2.78 7.79
C ALA A 106 -7.12 3.31 8.24
N GLU A 107 -7.62 4.31 7.51
CA GLU A 107 -8.98 4.79 7.58
C GLU A 107 -9.62 4.57 6.22
N HIS A 108 -10.84 4.00 6.22
CA HIS A 108 -11.62 3.78 5.02
C HIS A 108 -12.71 4.85 4.90
N GLY A 109 -13.00 5.28 3.67
CA GLY A 109 -14.15 6.13 3.38
C GLY A 109 -15.45 5.33 3.38
N PRO A 110 -16.60 6.01 3.22
CA PRO A 110 -17.92 5.35 3.24
C PRO A 110 -18.09 4.27 2.18
N CYS A 111 -17.35 4.35 1.07
CA CYS A 111 -17.38 3.37 -0.02
C CYS A 111 -16.47 2.16 0.23
N GLY A 112 -15.76 2.09 1.37
CA GLY A 112 -14.85 1.00 1.70
C GLY A 112 -13.44 1.15 1.12
N ARG A 113 -13.17 2.21 0.34
CA ARG A 113 -11.83 2.48 -0.19
C ARG A 113 -10.95 3.14 0.85
N PHE A 114 -9.64 2.97 0.73
CA PHE A 114 -8.69 3.64 1.62
C PHE A 114 -8.76 5.16 1.44
N ARG A 115 -8.89 5.86 2.55
CA ARG A 115 -8.90 7.32 2.60
C ARG A 115 -7.63 7.88 3.20
N ARG A 116 -7.03 7.16 4.14
CA ARG A 116 -5.76 7.54 4.77
C ARG A 116 -5.04 6.28 5.21
N ILE A 117 -3.74 6.25 4.97
CA ILE A 117 -2.84 5.23 5.51
C ILE A 117 -1.68 5.94 6.21
N GLU A 118 -1.34 5.45 7.40
CA GLU A 118 -0.10 5.82 8.08
C GLU A 118 0.68 4.54 8.31
N GLU A 119 1.93 4.50 7.86
CA GLU A 119 2.74 3.28 7.90
C GLU A 119 4.19 3.55 8.26
N THR A 120 4.79 2.54 8.91
CA THR A 120 6.21 2.50 9.20
C THR A 120 6.77 1.24 8.55
N THR A 121 7.90 1.37 7.87
CA THR A 121 8.53 0.28 7.13
C THR A 121 9.86 -0.12 7.76
N LEU A 122 10.19 -1.41 7.62
CA LEU A 122 11.47 -1.96 8.07
C LEU A 122 12.02 -2.87 6.98
N LEU A 123 13.20 -2.54 6.48
CA LEU A 123 13.88 -3.40 5.51
C LEU A 123 14.37 -4.66 6.22
N LEU A 124 13.88 -5.83 5.79
CA LEU A 124 14.28 -7.13 6.34
C LEU A 124 15.41 -7.76 5.54
N ASP A 125 15.39 -7.58 4.22
CA ASP A 125 16.39 -8.13 3.31
C ASP A 125 16.45 -7.27 2.05
N GLY A 126 17.66 -6.95 1.62
CA GLY A 126 17.92 -6.09 0.46
C GLY A 126 19.15 -5.23 0.69
N ASP A 127 19.50 -4.40 -0.30
CA ASP A 127 20.57 -3.43 -0.16
C ASP A 127 20.09 -2.23 0.66
N GLU A 128 21.02 -1.52 1.29
CA GLU A 128 20.68 -0.32 2.05
C GLU A 128 19.95 0.73 1.21
N ALA A 129 20.27 0.80 -0.09
CA ALA A 129 19.57 1.67 -1.03
C ALA A 129 18.08 1.33 -1.16
N ASP A 130 17.66 0.09 -0.85
CA ASP A 130 16.27 -0.34 -0.92
C ASP A 130 15.45 0.09 0.30
N ARG A 131 16.10 0.62 1.33
CA ARG A 131 15.42 1.06 2.55
C ARG A 131 14.31 2.07 2.27
N ASP A 132 14.50 2.95 1.30
CA ASP A 132 13.56 3.99 0.92
C ASP A 132 12.56 3.54 -0.14
N LEU A 133 12.54 2.25 -0.52
CA LEU A 133 11.66 1.74 -1.57
C LEU A 133 10.19 2.00 -1.26
N GLY A 134 9.80 1.98 0.02
CA GLY A 134 8.43 2.25 0.45
C GLY A 134 7.96 3.68 0.19
N SER A 135 8.89 4.63 -0.02
CA SER A 135 8.56 6.05 -0.24
C SER A 135 9.23 6.65 -1.48
N ALA A 136 9.96 5.83 -2.27
CA ALA A 136 10.66 6.31 -3.47
C ALA A 136 9.67 6.87 -4.50
N ARG A 137 10.11 7.89 -5.23
CA ARG A 137 9.32 8.55 -6.25
C ARG A 137 10.10 8.73 -7.55
#